data_a368fa3b51ccdebc9c91cdf2c48a6866
#
_entry.id   a368fa3b51ccdebc9c91cdf2c48a6866
#
_cell.length_a   1.000
_cell.length_b   1.000
_cell.length_c   1.000
_cell.angle_alpha   90.00
_cell.angle_beta   90.00
_cell.angle_gamma   90.00
#
_symmetry.space_group_name_H-M   'P 1'
#
loop_
_entity.id
_entity.type
_entity.pdbx_description
1 polymer ?
#
loop_
_entity_poly.entity_id
_entity_poly.type
_entity_poly.pdbx_seq_one_letter_code
_entity_poly.pdbx_strand_id
1 'polypeptide(L)'
;MYIGQPGSRTGDHSSLVFPDLEKLRQLPELGLIHSIAAGVEHLNLNEIRSDQSVCRVLDPHHQKGMFDYLLWGVLYFQRYFDRMIQQQKQQLWKQYRQSYSHHIQIGIMGLGHMGGYVAKRFADMGYQVSGWSNSPKEIAQVKSYVGQEQLSEFLAHSQILINLLPLTEENTGILSAELFQQLPEHAALIQVGRGQHLIEQDLLNALDSGHLRGAIVDVFEQEPLAAEHPFWQHEKIVVTPHVASHAPMSVVVEQILENDRRLNLGLDLCHQVDVNKGY
;
A
#
# COMPACT_ATOMS: atom_id res chain seq x y z
N MET A 1 10.05 8.31 -13.04
CA MET A 1 9.79 9.67 -13.55
C MET A 1 10.22 9.75 -14.99
N TYR A 2 9.39 10.26 -15.86
CA TYR A 2 9.74 10.59 -17.25
C TYR A 2 10.02 12.09 -17.35
N ILE A 3 11.11 12.44 -18.01
CA ILE A 3 11.49 13.82 -18.31
C ILE A 3 11.41 13.96 -19.81
N GLY A 4 10.36 14.66 -20.29
CA GLY A 4 10.20 14.94 -21.70
C GLY A 4 11.12 16.08 -22.14
N GLN A 5 12.20 15.76 -22.86
CA GLN A 5 12.89 16.70 -23.77
C GLN A 5 12.92 16.10 -25.17
N PRO A 6 12.64 16.86 -26.22
CA PRO A 6 12.86 16.41 -27.58
C PRO A 6 14.38 16.26 -27.81
N GLY A 7 14.88 15.02 -27.91
CA GLY A 7 16.18 14.73 -28.48
C GLY A 7 17.27 14.07 -27.64
N SER A 8 17.11 13.71 -26.37
CA SER A 8 18.17 13.00 -25.64
C SER A 8 17.87 11.52 -25.44
N ARG A 9 18.55 10.68 -26.20
CA ARG A 9 18.70 9.24 -25.93
C ARG A 9 19.99 9.06 -25.15
N THR A 10 19.91 8.77 -23.88
CA THR A 10 20.83 7.94 -23.05
C THR A 10 20.58 8.25 -21.58
N GLY A 11 20.05 7.35 -20.81
CA GLY A 11 19.88 7.47 -19.37
C GLY A 11 19.90 6.11 -18.71
N ASP A 12 20.73 6.00 -17.71
CA ASP A 12 20.79 4.90 -16.78
C ASP A 12 19.41 4.69 -16.11
N HIS A 13 18.84 3.50 -16.26
CA HIS A 13 17.49 3.18 -15.79
C HIS A 13 17.34 3.16 -14.25
N SER A 14 18.43 3.23 -13.48
CA SER A 14 18.42 3.22 -12.01
C SER A 14 18.02 4.56 -11.38
N SER A 15 18.08 5.67 -12.12
CA SER A 15 17.76 7.02 -11.62
C SER A 15 16.29 7.42 -11.75
N LEU A 16 15.43 6.53 -12.30
CA LEU A 16 14.04 6.87 -12.64
C LEU A 16 13.06 6.75 -11.46
N VAL A 17 13.42 6.09 -10.37
CA VAL A 17 12.51 5.84 -9.24
C VAL A 17 12.52 6.96 -8.23
N PHE A 18 13.68 7.55 -7.97
CA PHE A 18 13.85 8.70 -7.07
C PHE A 18 14.70 9.77 -7.73
N PRO A 19 14.08 10.74 -8.41
CA PRO A 19 14.83 11.78 -9.09
C PRO A 19 15.49 12.73 -8.10
N ASP A 20 16.70 13.11 -8.43
CA ASP A 20 17.35 14.26 -7.80
C ASP A 20 16.58 15.54 -8.23
N LEU A 21 15.71 16.03 -7.35
CA LEU A 21 14.88 17.20 -7.61
C LEU A 21 15.73 18.46 -7.90
N GLU A 22 16.94 18.57 -7.33
CA GLU A 22 17.85 19.68 -7.65
C GLU A 22 18.31 19.66 -9.10
N LYS A 23 18.56 18.46 -9.67
CA LYS A 23 18.86 18.34 -11.10
C LYS A 23 17.68 18.70 -12.00
N LEU A 24 16.45 18.41 -11.54
CA LEU A 24 15.25 18.78 -12.30
C LEU A 24 15.03 20.29 -12.36
N ARG A 25 15.37 21.02 -11.30
CA ARG A 25 15.29 22.50 -11.26
C ARG A 25 16.21 23.15 -12.28
N GLN A 26 17.29 22.48 -12.67
CA GLN A 26 18.25 22.99 -13.64
C GLN A 26 17.79 22.81 -15.10
N LEU A 27 16.61 22.19 -15.33
CA LEU A 27 16.03 22.01 -16.66
C LEU A 27 14.97 23.09 -16.91
N PRO A 28 15.32 24.24 -17.55
CA PRO A 28 14.41 25.37 -17.69
C PRO A 28 13.18 25.06 -18.55
N GLU A 29 13.30 24.10 -19.48
CA GLU A 29 12.22 23.75 -20.41
C GLU A 29 11.38 22.54 -19.94
N LEU A 30 11.57 22.08 -18.69
CA LEU A 30 10.78 20.97 -18.14
C LEU A 30 9.37 21.44 -17.80
N GLY A 31 8.40 21.10 -18.63
CA GLY A 31 6.99 21.46 -18.46
C GLY A 31 6.12 20.35 -17.82
N LEU A 32 6.56 19.07 -17.92
CA LEU A 32 5.80 17.92 -17.42
C LEU A 32 6.65 17.04 -16.51
N ILE A 33 6.14 16.80 -15.33
CA ILE A 33 6.64 15.81 -14.36
C ILE A 33 5.59 14.70 -14.27
N HIS A 34 5.93 13.48 -14.60
CA HIS A 34 4.98 12.36 -14.56
C HIS A 34 5.46 11.29 -13.56
N SER A 35 4.71 11.10 -12.48
CA SER A 35 4.93 9.97 -11.58
C SER A 35 4.64 8.66 -12.32
N ILE A 36 5.47 7.65 -12.12
CA ILE A 36 5.24 6.29 -12.61
C ILE A 36 4.34 5.49 -11.65
N ALA A 37 3.95 6.08 -10.53
CA ALA A 37 3.08 5.51 -9.52
C ALA A 37 1.76 6.31 -9.41
N ALA A 38 0.79 5.75 -8.71
CA ALA A 38 -0.46 6.43 -8.36
C ALA A 38 -0.24 7.52 -7.30
N GLY A 39 0.70 7.32 -6.39
CA GLY A 39 1.10 8.29 -5.38
C GLY A 39 2.10 9.31 -5.92
N VAL A 40 2.12 10.49 -5.32
CA VAL A 40 3.03 11.59 -5.65
C VAL A 40 3.77 12.11 -4.43
N GLU A 41 3.69 11.42 -3.30
CA GLU A 41 4.27 11.83 -2.01
C GLU A 41 5.80 11.91 -2.07
N HIS A 42 6.43 11.15 -2.97
CA HIS A 42 7.87 11.18 -3.25
C HIS A 42 8.31 12.43 -4.03
N LEU A 43 7.35 13.21 -4.55
CA LEU A 43 7.60 14.50 -5.18
C LEU A 43 7.36 15.59 -4.14
N ASN A 44 8.35 16.44 -3.89
CA ASN A 44 8.13 17.62 -3.05
C ASN A 44 7.29 18.64 -3.84
N LEU A 45 5.96 18.53 -3.74
CA LEU A 45 5.03 19.37 -4.52
C LEU A 45 5.20 20.86 -4.26
N ASN A 46 5.70 21.26 -3.08
CA ASN A 46 5.99 22.66 -2.76
C ASN A 46 7.15 23.25 -3.58
N GLU A 47 7.92 22.40 -4.23
CA GLU A 47 9.07 22.81 -5.04
C GLU A 47 8.76 22.83 -6.54
N ILE A 48 7.55 22.44 -6.93
CA ILE A 48 7.10 22.47 -8.32
C ILE A 48 6.85 23.91 -8.76
N ARG A 49 7.42 24.31 -9.89
CA ARG A 49 7.21 25.65 -10.46
C ARG A 49 5.80 25.77 -11.03
N SER A 50 5.29 26.99 -11.06
CA SER A 50 3.93 27.29 -11.58
C SER A 50 3.76 27.01 -13.09
N ASP A 51 4.88 26.91 -13.84
CA ASP A 51 4.90 26.57 -15.26
C ASP A 51 5.04 25.06 -15.51
N GLN A 52 5.11 24.26 -14.47
CA GLN A 52 5.22 22.80 -14.53
C GLN A 52 3.90 22.14 -14.18
N SER A 53 3.57 21.09 -14.89
CA SER A 53 2.44 20.22 -14.60
C SER A 53 2.92 18.89 -13.99
N VAL A 54 2.24 18.42 -12.97
CA VAL A 54 2.47 17.11 -12.36
C VAL A 54 1.34 16.19 -12.75
N CYS A 55 1.66 15.01 -13.28
CA CYS A 55 0.70 13.95 -13.57
C CYS A 55 1.09 12.67 -12.85
N ARG A 56 0.12 11.78 -12.68
CA ARG A 56 0.32 10.47 -12.05
C ARG A 56 -0.27 9.36 -12.91
N VAL A 57 0.14 8.12 -12.64
CA VAL A 57 -0.47 6.96 -13.28
C VAL A 57 -1.76 6.58 -12.56
N LEU A 58 -2.86 6.50 -13.28
CA LEU A 58 -4.09 5.85 -12.82
C LEU A 58 -4.38 4.65 -13.73
N ASP A 59 -4.12 3.46 -13.20
CA ASP A 59 -4.45 2.21 -13.87
C ASP A 59 -5.87 1.78 -13.45
N PRO A 60 -6.81 1.57 -14.39
CA PRO A 60 -8.12 1.01 -14.09
C PRO A 60 -8.07 -0.35 -13.39
N HIS A 61 -6.97 -1.09 -13.59
CA HIS A 61 -6.74 -2.40 -12.97
C HIS A 61 -5.98 -2.33 -11.63
N HIS A 62 -5.57 -1.14 -11.18
CA HIS A 62 -4.82 -0.95 -9.94
C HIS A 62 -5.51 -1.56 -8.74
N GLN A 63 -6.82 -1.33 -8.61
CA GLN A 63 -7.63 -1.93 -7.54
C GLN A 63 -7.66 -3.46 -7.62
N LYS A 64 -7.68 -4.00 -8.83
CA LYS A 64 -7.66 -5.45 -9.04
C LYS A 64 -6.31 -6.05 -8.65
N GLY A 65 -5.20 -5.43 -9.05
CA GLY A 65 -3.85 -5.85 -8.65
C GLY A 65 -3.68 -5.86 -7.13
N MET A 66 -4.11 -4.78 -6.45
CA MET A 66 -4.12 -4.72 -4.99
C MET A 66 -4.97 -5.84 -4.38
N PHE A 67 -6.16 -6.08 -4.92
CA PHE A 67 -7.02 -7.16 -4.42
C PHE A 67 -6.38 -8.54 -4.61
N ASP A 68 -5.77 -8.82 -5.76
CA ASP A 68 -5.10 -10.10 -6.03
C ASP A 68 -3.94 -10.33 -5.02
N TYR A 69 -3.16 -9.29 -4.72
CA TYR A 69 -2.11 -9.35 -3.70
C TYR A 69 -2.69 -9.59 -2.29
N LEU A 70 -3.71 -8.83 -1.90
CA LEU A 70 -4.34 -8.96 -0.59
C LEU A 70 -5.07 -10.30 -0.42
N LEU A 71 -5.67 -10.82 -1.49
CA LEU A 71 -6.27 -12.15 -1.49
C LEU A 71 -5.22 -13.23 -1.22
N TRP A 72 -4.04 -13.14 -1.86
CA TRP A 72 -2.92 -14.01 -1.53
C TRP A 72 -2.54 -13.91 -0.04
N GLY A 73 -2.39 -12.69 0.48
CA GLY A 73 -2.03 -12.49 1.89
C GLY A 73 -3.08 -13.01 2.87
N VAL A 74 -4.36 -12.79 2.59
CA VAL A 74 -5.46 -13.35 3.40
C VAL A 74 -5.45 -14.88 3.36
N LEU A 75 -5.31 -15.49 2.18
CA LEU A 75 -5.23 -16.94 2.04
C LEU A 75 -3.97 -17.52 2.70
N TYR A 76 -2.85 -16.80 2.70
CA TYR A 76 -1.62 -17.19 3.38
C TYR A 76 -1.86 -17.44 4.87
N PHE A 77 -2.59 -16.55 5.53
CA PHE A 77 -2.95 -16.72 6.93
C PHE A 77 -4.14 -17.66 7.13
N GLN A 78 -5.23 -17.53 6.38
CA GLN A 78 -6.42 -18.36 6.51
C GLN A 78 -6.10 -19.84 6.36
N ARG A 79 -5.22 -20.20 5.42
CA ARG A 79 -4.87 -21.60 5.11
C ARG A 79 -3.64 -22.07 5.88
N TYR A 80 -3.10 -21.27 6.81
CA TYR A 80 -1.93 -21.59 7.64
C TYR A 80 -0.64 -21.84 6.84
N PHE A 81 -0.45 -21.18 5.67
CA PHE A 81 0.80 -21.28 4.92
C PHE A 81 1.99 -20.73 5.72
N ASP A 82 1.78 -19.68 6.54
CA ASP A 82 2.76 -19.16 7.49
C ASP A 82 3.37 -20.25 8.38
N ARG A 83 2.54 -21.18 8.86
CA ARG A 83 2.96 -22.31 9.70
C ARG A 83 3.48 -23.49 8.88
N MET A 84 2.86 -23.80 7.74
CA MET A 84 3.24 -24.94 6.91
C MET A 84 4.63 -24.78 6.29
N ILE A 85 5.03 -23.55 5.93
CA ILE A 85 6.38 -23.26 5.43
C ILE A 85 7.44 -23.53 6.52
N GLN A 86 7.16 -23.20 7.78
CA GLN A 86 8.06 -23.52 8.90
C GLN A 86 8.10 -25.01 9.17
N GLN A 87 6.96 -25.70 9.11
CA GLN A 87 6.90 -27.16 9.24
C GLN A 87 7.69 -27.87 8.14
N GLN A 88 7.64 -27.38 6.90
CA GLN A 88 8.44 -27.93 5.80
C GLN A 88 9.94 -27.85 6.12
N LYS A 89 10.43 -26.73 6.65
CA LYS A 89 11.84 -26.59 7.07
C LYS A 89 12.22 -27.57 8.19
N GLN A 90 11.24 -27.88 9.07
CA GLN A 90 11.40 -28.81 10.20
C GLN A 90 11.09 -30.27 9.83
N GLN A 91 10.72 -30.57 8.59
CA GLN A 91 10.29 -31.91 8.14
C GLN A 91 9.11 -32.45 8.98
N LEU A 92 8.23 -31.57 9.47
CA LEU A 92 7.12 -31.91 10.35
C LEU A 92 5.83 -32.06 9.56
N TRP A 93 5.21 -33.24 9.59
CA TRP A 93 3.90 -33.52 9.01
C TRP A 93 2.79 -33.29 10.04
N LYS A 94 2.19 -32.07 10.05
CA LYS A 94 1.09 -31.72 10.95
C LYS A 94 0.00 -30.98 10.18
N GLN A 95 -1.24 -31.42 10.34
CA GLN A 95 -2.42 -30.78 9.73
C GLN A 95 -3.02 -29.72 10.67
N TYR A 96 -3.57 -28.66 10.08
CA TYR A 96 -4.38 -27.68 10.78
C TYR A 96 -5.83 -27.78 10.33
N ARG A 97 -6.76 -27.59 11.27
CA ARG A 97 -8.19 -27.50 10.94
C ARG A 97 -8.39 -26.24 10.08
N GLN A 98 -8.92 -26.45 8.88
CA GLN A 98 -9.18 -25.37 7.95
C GLN A 98 -10.46 -24.63 8.29
N SER A 99 -10.48 -23.29 8.03
CA SER A 99 -11.65 -22.44 8.20
C SER A 99 -12.17 -21.96 6.85
N TYR A 100 -13.50 -21.90 6.71
CA TYR A 100 -14.13 -21.28 5.54
C TYR A 100 -14.10 -19.74 5.65
N SER A 101 -14.24 -19.05 4.52
CA SER A 101 -14.19 -17.58 4.45
C SER A 101 -15.17 -16.89 5.41
N HIS A 102 -16.38 -17.42 5.56
CA HIS A 102 -17.39 -16.82 6.45
C HIS A 102 -17.07 -16.92 7.96
N HIS A 103 -16.00 -17.60 8.35
CA HIS A 103 -15.47 -17.62 9.72
C HIS A 103 -14.26 -16.68 9.91
N ILE A 104 -13.80 -16.04 8.84
CA ILE A 104 -12.62 -15.16 8.89
C ILE A 104 -13.09 -13.70 8.93
N GLN A 105 -12.61 -12.97 9.93
CA GLN A 105 -12.90 -11.55 10.14
C GLN A 105 -11.74 -10.72 9.60
N ILE A 106 -12.00 -9.95 8.54
CA ILE A 106 -11.02 -9.05 7.91
C ILE A 106 -11.35 -7.63 8.32
N GLY A 107 -10.39 -6.95 8.96
CA GLY A 107 -10.45 -5.52 9.23
C GLY A 107 -9.66 -4.73 8.17
N ILE A 108 -10.25 -3.70 7.59
CA ILE A 108 -9.61 -2.84 6.59
C ILE A 108 -9.54 -1.41 7.14
N MET A 109 -8.34 -0.92 7.40
CA MET A 109 -8.08 0.48 7.72
C MET A 109 -7.99 1.29 6.43
N GLY A 110 -8.92 2.25 6.25
CA GLY A 110 -9.02 3.07 5.05
C GLY A 110 -10.05 2.55 4.05
N LEU A 111 -11.28 3.09 4.10
CA LEU A 111 -12.36 2.77 3.15
C LEU A 111 -12.48 3.82 2.02
N GLY A 112 -11.36 4.36 1.56
CA GLY A 112 -11.30 5.19 0.36
C GLY A 112 -11.54 4.39 -0.92
N HIS A 113 -11.17 4.95 -2.07
CA HIS A 113 -11.36 4.33 -3.38
C HIS A 113 -10.78 2.89 -3.46
N MET A 114 -9.56 2.69 -2.97
CA MET A 114 -8.88 1.39 -2.95
C MET A 114 -9.51 0.45 -1.92
N GLY A 115 -9.55 0.89 -0.65
CA GLY A 115 -10.03 0.02 0.44
C GLY A 115 -11.51 -0.32 0.33
N GLY A 116 -12.35 0.58 -0.19
CA GLY A 116 -13.76 0.31 -0.46
C GLY A 116 -13.96 -0.78 -1.51
N TYR A 117 -13.16 -0.75 -2.59
CA TYR A 117 -13.17 -1.81 -3.60
C TYR A 117 -12.73 -3.16 -2.99
N VAL A 118 -11.63 -3.17 -2.27
CA VAL A 118 -11.08 -4.38 -1.62
C VAL A 118 -12.09 -4.95 -0.62
N ALA A 119 -12.69 -4.11 0.23
CA ALA A 119 -13.69 -4.51 1.20
C ALA A 119 -14.88 -5.21 0.55
N LYS A 120 -15.42 -4.59 -0.52
CA LYS A 120 -16.54 -5.17 -1.29
C LYS A 120 -16.18 -6.52 -1.89
N ARG A 121 -14.98 -6.63 -2.47
CA ARG A 121 -14.52 -7.88 -3.09
C ARG A 121 -14.39 -9.02 -2.09
N PHE A 122 -13.83 -8.77 -0.89
CA PHE A 122 -13.77 -9.78 0.16
C PHE A 122 -15.16 -10.15 0.68
N ALA A 123 -16.04 -9.17 0.86
CA ALA A 123 -17.42 -9.43 1.26
C ALA A 123 -18.16 -10.31 0.23
N ASP A 124 -17.98 -10.06 -1.08
CA ASP A 124 -18.55 -10.88 -2.17
C ASP A 124 -18.03 -12.33 -2.17
N MET A 125 -16.82 -12.55 -1.64
CA MET A 125 -16.25 -13.90 -1.45
C MET A 125 -16.73 -14.57 -0.16
N GLY A 126 -17.62 -13.94 0.60
CA GLY A 126 -18.22 -14.46 1.81
C GLY A 126 -17.38 -14.30 3.08
N TYR A 127 -16.35 -13.43 3.09
CA TYR A 127 -15.64 -13.06 4.32
C TYR A 127 -16.48 -12.12 5.19
N GLN A 128 -16.27 -12.16 6.51
CA GLN A 128 -16.80 -11.15 7.40
C GLN A 128 -15.88 -9.92 7.35
N VAL A 129 -16.36 -8.84 6.71
CA VAL A 129 -15.53 -7.66 6.47
C VAL A 129 -16.02 -6.49 7.30
N SER A 130 -15.10 -5.86 8.00
CA SER A 130 -15.28 -4.56 8.63
C SER A 130 -14.24 -3.58 8.09
N GLY A 131 -14.60 -2.30 8.08
CA GLY A 131 -13.67 -1.26 7.66
C GLY A 131 -13.75 -0.04 8.57
N TRP A 132 -12.63 0.64 8.73
CA TRP A 132 -12.51 1.86 9.53
C TRP A 132 -12.04 3.04 8.67
N SER A 133 -12.66 4.21 8.88
CA SER A 133 -12.34 5.44 8.14
C SER A 133 -12.80 6.69 8.90
N ASN A 134 -12.33 7.88 8.51
CA ASN A 134 -12.70 9.15 9.14
C ASN A 134 -14.15 9.60 8.82
N SER A 135 -14.78 9.02 7.81
CA SER A 135 -16.16 9.34 7.42
C SER A 135 -16.97 8.08 7.13
N PRO A 136 -18.27 8.06 7.41
CA PRO A 136 -19.12 6.91 7.15
C PRO A 136 -19.04 6.46 5.69
N LYS A 137 -19.04 5.14 5.48
CA LYS A 137 -19.05 4.51 4.15
C LYS A 137 -20.14 3.46 4.10
N GLU A 138 -20.97 3.54 3.06
CA GLU A 138 -21.98 2.54 2.79
C GLU A 138 -21.47 1.58 1.71
N ILE A 139 -21.01 0.42 2.15
CA ILE A 139 -20.53 -0.65 1.28
C ILE A 139 -21.32 -1.91 1.63
N ALA A 140 -22.00 -2.48 0.64
CA ALA A 140 -22.85 -3.64 0.86
C ALA A 140 -22.07 -4.80 1.52
N GLN A 141 -22.64 -5.35 2.61
CA GLN A 141 -22.07 -6.46 3.39
C GLN A 141 -20.75 -6.12 4.15
N VAL A 142 -20.40 -4.84 4.29
CA VAL A 142 -19.24 -4.38 5.05
C VAL A 142 -19.72 -3.56 6.25
N LYS A 143 -19.28 -3.93 7.46
CA LYS A 143 -19.55 -3.14 8.66
C LYS A 143 -18.58 -1.95 8.69
N SER A 144 -19.11 -0.73 8.65
CA SER A 144 -18.32 0.50 8.68
C SER A 144 -18.20 1.03 10.09
N TYR A 145 -16.97 1.37 10.50
CA TYR A 145 -16.63 2.04 11.75
C TYR A 145 -16.01 3.40 11.45
N VAL A 146 -16.28 4.39 12.29
CA VAL A 146 -15.92 5.78 12.01
C VAL A 146 -15.17 6.42 13.18
N GLY A 147 -14.07 7.09 12.86
CA GLY A 147 -13.34 7.92 13.80
C GLY A 147 -12.67 7.16 14.94
N GLN A 148 -12.00 7.92 15.81
CA GLN A 148 -11.21 7.35 16.93
C GLN A 148 -12.07 6.60 17.95
N GLU A 149 -13.30 7.03 18.14
CA GLU A 149 -14.20 6.45 19.14
C GLU A 149 -14.59 4.99 18.83
N GLN A 150 -14.61 4.63 17.54
CA GLN A 150 -14.96 3.27 17.10
C GLN A 150 -13.75 2.41 16.72
N LEU A 151 -12.54 2.96 16.83
CA LEU A 151 -11.32 2.23 16.44
C LEU A 151 -11.13 0.95 17.26
N SER A 152 -11.29 1.02 18.59
CA SER A 152 -11.10 -0.15 19.47
C SER A 152 -12.10 -1.26 19.17
N GLU A 153 -13.37 -0.93 18.91
CA GLU A 153 -14.38 -1.93 18.53
C GLU A 153 -14.05 -2.58 17.19
N PHE A 154 -13.60 -1.78 16.22
CA PHE A 154 -13.16 -2.27 14.92
C PHE A 154 -11.99 -3.25 15.05
N LEU A 155 -10.95 -2.88 15.82
CA LEU A 155 -9.75 -3.69 16.02
C LEU A 155 -10.05 -5.01 16.72
N ALA A 156 -10.91 -5.01 17.73
CA ALA A 156 -11.28 -6.21 18.48
C ALA A 156 -11.90 -7.33 17.61
N HIS A 157 -12.39 -6.99 16.43
CA HIS A 157 -12.96 -7.94 15.47
C HIS A 157 -12.06 -8.22 14.25
N SER A 158 -10.80 -7.77 14.25
CA SER A 158 -9.91 -7.87 13.09
C SER A 158 -8.91 -9.03 13.26
N GLN A 159 -9.27 -10.23 12.82
CA GLN A 159 -8.35 -11.38 12.82
C GLN A 159 -7.22 -11.23 11.78
N ILE A 160 -7.51 -10.58 10.66
CA ILE A 160 -6.52 -10.15 9.67
C ILE A 160 -6.74 -8.66 9.45
N LEU A 161 -5.80 -7.85 9.90
CA LEU A 161 -5.83 -6.41 9.72
C LEU A 161 -5.08 -6.02 8.45
N ILE A 162 -5.75 -5.29 7.58
CA ILE A 162 -5.18 -4.75 6.34
C ILE A 162 -5.11 -3.22 6.45
N ASN A 163 -3.92 -2.65 6.30
CA ASN A 163 -3.76 -1.20 6.26
C ASN A 163 -3.69 -0.67 4.82
N LEU A 164 -4.68 0.14 4.45
CA LEU A 164 -4.81 0.85 3.18
C LEU A 164 -5.02 2.37 3.38
N LEU A 165 -4.61 2.90 4.53
CA LEU A 165 -4.71 4.33 4.82
C LEU A 165 -3.79 5.14 3.88
N PRO A 166 -4.20 6.34 3.46
CA PRO A 166 -3.27 7.34 2.96
C PRO A 166 -2.44 7.87 4.13
N LEU A 167 -1.18 8.26 3.86
CA LEU A 167 -0.34 8.84 4.90
C LEU A 167 -0.78 10.28 5.21
N THR A 168 -0.94 10.57 6.49
CA THR A 168 -1.16 11.92 7.04
C THR A 168 -0.34 12.07 8.32
N GLU A 169 -0.15 13.29 8.81
CA GLU A 169 0.52 13.52 10.10
C GLU A 169 -0.18 12.79 11.26
N GLU A 170 -1.50 12.76 11.23
CA GLU A 170 -2.34 12.15 12.29
C GLU A 170 -2.23 10.62 12.38
N ASN A 171 -1.90 9.96 11.27
CA ASN A 171 -1.81 8.49 11.22
C ASN A 171 -0.38 7.96 11.07
N THR A 172 0.62 8.83 11.17
CA THR A 172 2.02 8.43 11.29
C THR A 172 2.20 7.62 12.58
N GLY A 173 2.78 6.41 12.47
CA GLY A 173 2.97 5.51 13.60
C GLY A 173 1.68 4.89 14.16
N ILE A 174 0.57 4.94 13.44
CA ILE A 174 -0.71 4.38 13.89
C ILE A 174 -0.64 2.87 14.18
N LEU A 175 0.17 2.12 13.42
CA LEU A 175 0.43 0.70 13.65
C LEU A 175 1.50 0.55 14.74
N SER A 176 1.09 0.74 15.97
CA SER A 176 1.88 0.79 17.18
C SER A 176 1.55 -0.35 18.15
N ALA A 177 2.33 -0.50 19.21
CA ALA A 177 2.06 -1.46 20.29
C ALA A 177 0.66 -1.30 20.87
N GLU A 178 0.19 -0.05 21.06
CA GLU A 178 -1.14 0.23 21.56
C GLU A 178 -2.24 -0.29 20.61
N LEU A 179 -2.07 -0.11 19.32
CA LEU A 179 -3.01 -0.65 18.33
C LEU A 179 -2.96 -2.18 18.30
N PHE A 180 -1.77 -2.76 18.26
CA PHE A 180 -1.64 -4.22 18.19
C PHE A 180 -2.26 -4.92 19.39
N GLN A 181 -2.15 -4.36 20.62
CA GLN A 181 -2.76 -4.91 21.82
C GLN A 181 -4.29 -4.97 21.77
N GLN A 182 -4.93 -4.17 20.92
CA GLN A 182 -6.39 -4.17 20.75
C GLN A 182 -6.88 -5.21 19.73
N LEU A 183 -5.96 -5.81 18.97
CA LEU A 183 -6.28 -6.91 18.07
C LEU A 183 -6.51 -8.21 18.83
N PRO A 184 -7.30 -9.15 18.29
CA PRO A 184 -7.40 -10.49 18.86
C PRO A 184 -6.03 -11.18 18.95
N GLU A 185 -5.86 -12.03 19.95
CA GLU A 185 -4.67 -12.89 20.02
C GLU A 185 -4.51 -13.68 18.71
N HIS A 186 -3.27 -13.76 18.23
CA HIS A 186 -2.92 -14.39 16.97
C HIS A 186 -3.53 -13.72 15.72
N ALA A 187 -3.87 -12.47 15.79
CA ALA A 187 -4.18 -11.69 14.59
C ALA A 187 -2.97 -11.59 13.66
N ALA A 188 -3.23 -11.33 12.38
CA ALA A 188 -2.20 -11.10 11.37
C ALA A 188 -2.31 -9.68 10.80
N LEU A 189 -1.17 -9.12 10.41
CA LEU A 189 -1.09 -7.81 9.76
C LEU A 189 -0.73 -7.95 8.28
N ILE A 190 -1.40 -7.18 7.42
CA ILE A 190 -0.99 -6.94 6.03
C ILE A 190 -0.84 -5.44 5.83
N GLN A 191 0.41 -4.99 5.73
CA GLN A 191 0.77 -3.58 5.61
C GLN A 191 1.11 -3.24 4.16
N VAL A 192 0.20 -2.53 3.49
CA VAL A 192 0.31 -2.07 2.09
C VAL A 192 -0.03 -0.58 1.94
N GLY A 193 -0.12 0.16 3.05
CA GLY A 193 -0.36 1.60 3.05
C GLY A 193 0.90 2.38 2.75
N ARG A 194 1.55 2.94 3.79
CA ARG A 194 2.85 3.61 3.71
C ARG A 194 3.72 3.16 4.88
N GLY A 195 5.04 3.11 4.68
CA GLY A 195 5.98 2.65 5.70
C GLY A 195 5.88 3.42 7.02
N GLN A 196 5.71 4.72 6.95
CA GLN A 196 5.57 5.60 8.11
C GLN A 196 4.35 5.33 9.00
N HIS A 197 3.39 4.51 8.55
CA HIS A 197 2.30 4.06 9.41
C HIS A 197 2.77 3.10 10.50
N LEU A 198 3.88 2.39 10.29
CA LEU A 198 4.34 1.29 11.13
C LEU A 198 5.46 1.72 12.07
N ILE A 199 5.29 1.46 13.37
CA ILE A 199 6.39 1.46 14.33
C ILE A 199 7.01 0.05 14.29
N GLU A 200 8.12 -0.09 13.58
CA GLU A 200 8.73 -1.40 13.26
C GLU A 200 9.12 -2.20 14.50
N GLN A 201 9.68 -1.54 15.53
CA GLN A 201 10.03 -2.20 16.79
C GLN A 201 8.80 -2.75 17.51
N ASP A 202 7.66 -2.07 17.43
CA ASP A 202 6.42 -2.52 18.06
C ASP A 202 5.87 -3.76 17.35
N LEU A 203 6.00 -3.84 16.02
CA LEU A 203 5.66 -5.03 15.26
C LEU A 203 6.53 -6.22 15.66
N LEU A 204 7.85 -6.04 15.76
CA LEU A 204 8.77 -7.09 16.20
C LEU A 204 8.38 -7.61 17.58
N ASN A 205 8.15 -6.70 18.54
CA ASN A 205 7.74 -7.06 19.89
C ASN A 205 6.40 -7.84 19.92
N ALA A 206 5.41 -7.43 19.13
CA ALA A 206 4.12 -8.12 19.04
C ALA A 206 4.21 -9.51 18.41
N LEU A 207 5.13 -9.70 17.45
CA LEU A 207 5.40 -10.99 16.83
C LEU A 207 6.19 -11.92 17.76
N ASP A 208 7.20 -11.40 18.45
CA ASP A 208 8.05 -12.17 19.37
C ASP A 208 7.26 -12.65 20.58
N SER A 209 6.40 -11.82 21.14
CA SER A 209 5.49 -12.21 22.24
C SER A 209 4.44 -13.24 21.81
N GLY A 210 4.20 -13.39 20.50
CA GLY A 210 3.17 -14.27 19.94
C GLY A 210 1.77 -13.68 19.95
N HIS A 211 1.60 -12.41 20.35
CA HIS A 211 0.32 -11.71 20.26
C HIS A 211 -0.14 -11.60 18.81
N LEU A 212 0.74 -11.16 17.91
CA LEU A 212 0.53 -11.32 16.48
C LEU A 212 1.13 -12.64 15.98
N ARG A 213 0.42 -13.31 15.08
CA ARG A 213 0.90 -14.57 14.50
C ARG A 213 1.86 -14.38 13.33
N GLY A 214 1.77 -13.25 12.63
CA GLY A 214 2.60 -12.95 11.47
C GLY A 214 2.23 -11.62 10.83
N ALA A 215 3.10 -11.14 9.95
CA ALA A 215 2.88 -9.95 9.16
C ALA A 215 3.35 -10.14 7.70
N ILE A 216 2.65 -9.49 6.77
CA ILE A 216 3.09 -9.25 5.40
C ILE A 216 3.32 -7.75 5.29
N VAL A 217 4.54 -7.32 4.94
CA VAL A 217 4.93 -5.93 4.88
C VAL A 217 5.47 -5.64 3.48
N ASP A 218 4.78 -4.77 2.76
CA ASP A 218 5.11 -4.40 1.38
C ASP A 218 5.75 -3.00 1.27
N VAL A 219 5.62 -2.18 2.33
CA VAL A 219 6.06 -0.78 2.35
C VAL A 219 6.87 -0.47 3.61
N PHE A 220 7.92 0.36 3.47
CA PHE A 220 8.87 0.65 4.53
C PHE A 220 9.10 2.16 4.64
N GLU A 221 9.53 2.62 5.82
CA GLU A 221 9.86 4.03 6.01
C GLU A 221 11.02 4.47 5.11
N GLN A 222 12.01 3.58 4.97
CA GLN A 222 13.13 3.76 4.05
C GLN A 222 13.10 2.66 2.97
N GLU A 223 12.99 3.08 1.73
CA GLU A 223 13.03 2.20 0.55
C GLU A 223 14.17 2.61 -0.38
N PRO A 224 14.97 1.68 -0.89
CA PRO A 224 14.95 0.22 -0.65
C PRO A 224 15.27 -0.16 0.80
N LEU A 225 14.64 -1.25 1.29
CA LEU A 225 14.89 -1.78 2.63
C LEU A 225 16.36 -2.21 2.75
N ALA A 226 17.06 -1.74 3.78
CA ALA A 226 18.48 -2.04 4.02
C ALA A 226 18.71 -3.54 4.14
N ALA A 227 19.87 -4.04 3.65
CA ALA A 227 20.19 -5.47 3.64
C ALA A 227 20.30 -6.08 5.06
N GLU A 228 20.62 -5.24 6.04
CA GLU A 228 20.79 -5.64 7.46
C GLU A 228 19.49 -5.53 8.24
N HIS A 229 18.38 -5.13 7.59
CA HIS A 229 17.13 -4.88 8.29
C HIS A 229 16.58 -6.16 8.94
N PRO A 230 16.13 -6.11 10.23
CA PRO A 230 15.74 -7.30 10.99
C PRO A 230 14.56 -8.05 10.35
N PHE A 231 13.70 -7.40 9.57
CA PHE A 231 12.57 -8.05 8.93
C PHE A 231 12.97 -9.17 7.96
N TRP A 232 14.14 -9.07 7.31
CA TRP A 232 14.62 -10.12 6.40
C TRP A 232 14.84 -11.48 7.08
N GLN A 233 15.20 -11.47 8.36
CA GLN A 233 15.51 -12.69 9.12
C GLN A 233 14.34 -13.15 10.00
N HIS A 234 13.30 -12.35 10.13
CA HIS A 234 12.20 -12.66 11.04
C HIS A 234 11.24 -13.66 10.44
N GLU A 235 11.15 -14.88 11.00
CA GLU A 235 10.40 -16.02 10.45
C GLU A 235 8.89 -15.80 10.28
N LYS A 236 8.30 -14.85 11.02
CA LYS A 236 6.88 -14.51 10.98
C LYS A 236 6.58 -13.30 10.07
N ILE A 237 7.59 -12.73 9.41
CA ILE A 237 7.43 -11.59 8.50
C ILE A 237 7.67 -12.06 7.06
N VAL A 238 6.76 -11.71 6.18
CA VAL A 238 6.97 -11.78 4.74
C VAL A 238 7.22 -10.36 4.22
N VAL A 239 8.38 -10.13 3.65
CA VAL A 239 8.77 -8.86 3.02
C VAL A 239 8.53 -8.94 1.53
N THR A 240 7.86 -7.94 0.96
CA THR A 240 7.74 -7.75 -0.48
C THR A 240 8.16 -6.30 -0.84
N PRO A 241 8.81 -6.08 -2.01
CA PRO A 241 9.47 -4.81 -2.28
C PRO A 241 8.53 -3.81 -2.96
N HIS A 242 7.48 -3.36 -2.24
CA HIS A 242 6.50 -2.36 -2.65
C HIS A 242 5.83 -2.72 -4.01
N VAL A 243 5.32 -3.95 -4.09
CA VAL A 243 4.75 -4.52 -5.33
C VAL A 243 3.25 -4.84 -5.24
N ALA A 244 2.61 -4.56 -4.11
CA ALA A 244 1.22 -4.94 -3.87
C ALA A 244 0.26 -4.43 -4.95
N SER A 245 0.57 -3.28 -5.56
CA SER A 245 -0.19 -2.79 -6.71
C SER A 245 0.67 -1.86 -7.56
N HIS A 246 1.27 -2.42 -8.59
CA HIS A 246 2.00 -1.67 -9.62
C HIS A 246 1.24 -1.71 -10.94
N ALA A 247 1.13 -0.55 -11.60
CA ALA A 247 0.64 -0.51 -12.97
C ALA A 247 1.64 -1.23 -13.89
N PRO A 248 1.18 -2.05 -14.86
CA PRO A 248 2.06 -2.59 -15.88
C PRO A 248 2.82 -1.47 -16.62
N MET A 249 4.09 -1.70 -16.95
CA MET A 249 4.92 -0.69 -17.60
C MET A 249 4.30 -0.20 -18.92
N SER A 250 3.54 -1.03 -19.63
CA SER A 250 2.80 -0.63 -20.84
C SER A 250 1.79 0.48 -20.55
N VAL A 251 1.04 0.40 -19.45
CA VAL A 251 0.07 1.43 -19.02
C VAL A 251 0.79 2.72 -18.63
N VAL A 252 1.90 2.58 -17.90
CA VAL A 252 2.74 3.73 -17.50
C VAL A 252 3.23 4.49 -18.72
N VAL A 253 3.83 3.77 -19.68
CA VAL A 253 4.38 4.37 -20.91
C VAL A 253 3.28 5.00 -21.77
N GLU A 254 2.13 4.34 -21.93
CA GLU A 254 1.00 4.87 -22.68
C GLU A 254 0.51 6.21 -22.13
N GLN A 255 0.34 6.31 -20.81
CA GLN A 255 -0.13 7.54 -20.16
C GLN A 255 0.91 8.67 -20.22
N ILE A 256 2.19 8.34 -20.09
CA ILE A 256 3.28 9.33 -20.23
C ILE A 256 3.29 9.90 -21.64
N LEU A 257 3.25 9.04 -22.68
CA LEU A 257 3.27 9.47 -24.08
C LEU A 257 2.02 10.28 -24.46
N GLU A 258 0.86 9.90 -23.93
CA GLU A 258 -0.37 10.66 -24.15
C GLU A 258 -0.29 12.05 -23.50
N ASN A 259 0.22 12.15 -22.27
CA ASN A 259 0.38 13.45 -21.61
C ASN A 259 1.46 14.32 -22.27
N ASP A 260 2.55 13.73 -22.75
CA ASP A 260 3.54 14.46 -23.55
C ASP A 260 2.91 15.01 -24.85
N ARG A 261 2.14 14.19 -25.56
CA ARG A 261 1.41 14.63 -26.74
C ARG A 261 0.42 15.76 -26.43
N ARG A 262 -0.35 15.66 -25.33
CA ARG A 262 -1.31 16.68 -24.91
C ARG A 262 -0.63 17.98 -24.56
N LEU A 263 0.47 17.93 -23.81
CA LEU A 263 1.26 19.11 -23.47
C LEU A 263 1.71 19.87 -24.74
N ASN A 264 2.27 19.14 -25.71
CA ASN A 264 2.74 19.72 -26.98
C ASN A 264 1.61 20.33 -27.83
N LEU A 265 0.39 19.88 -27.65
CA LEU A 265 -0.80 20.39 -28.34
C LEU A 265 -1.59 21.46 -27.54
N GLY A 266 -1.15 21.80 -26.32
CA GLY A 266 -1.86 22.72 -25.43
C GLY A 266 -3.24 22.18 -24.97
N LEU A 267 -3.39 20.87 -24.86
CA LEU A 267 -4.61 20.21 -24.37
C LEU A 267 -4.50 19.92 -22.87
N ASP A 268 -5.65 19.77 -22.21
CA ASP A 268 -5.70 19.38 -20.81
C ASP A 268 -5.02 18.03 -20.59
N LEU A 269 -4.17 17.94 -19.55
CA LEU A 269 -3.46 16.70 -19.23
C LEU A 269 -4.37 15.69 -18.52
N CYS A 270 -4.13 14.41 -18.76
CA CYS A 270 -4.79 13.34 -18.05
C CYS A 270 -4.16 13.15 -16.67
N HIS A 271 -5.01 12.94 -15.64
CA HIS A 271 -4.56 12.62 -14.27
C HIS A 271 -3.59 13.64 -13.68
N GLN A 272 -3.81 14.92 -14.01
CA GLN A 272 -3.04 16.02 -13.45
C GLN A 272 -3.32 16.13 -11.95
N VAL A 273 -2.26 16.34 -11.18
CA VAL A 273 -2.30 16.51 -9.73
C VAL A 273 -2.55 17.97 -9.39
N ASP A 274 -3.50 18.23 -8.50
CA ASP A 274 -3.61 19.54 -7.87
C ASP A 274 -2.51 19.67 -6.81
N VAL A 275 -1.44 20.42 -7.15
CA VAL A 275 -0.26 20.57 -6.28
C VAL A 275 -0.59 21.19 -4.92
N ASN A 276 -1.70 21.94 -4.81
CA ASN A 276 -2.13 22.56 -3.55
C ASN A 276 -2.86 21.57 -2.65
N LYS A 277 -3.47 20.53 -3.23
CA LYS A 277 -4.19 19.49 -2.47
C LYS A 277 -3.35 18.23 -2.27
N GLY A 278 -2.27 18.05 -3.04
CA GLY A 278 -1.38 16.90 -2.96
C GLY A 278 -1.90 15.62 -3.65
N TYR A 279 -2.99 15.72 -4.43
CA TYR A 279 -3.55 14.56 -5.15
C TYR A 279 -4.34 14.95 -6.40
#